data_8aba7baf539c1ef819e67652f514390c
#
_entry.id   8aba7baf539c1ef819e67652f514390c
#
_cell.length_a   1.000
_cell.length_b   1.000
_cell.length_c   1.000
_cell.angle_alpha   90.00
_cell.angle_beta   90.00
_cell.angle_gamma   90.00
#
_symmetry.space_group_name_H-M   'P 1'
#
loop_
_entity.id
_entity.type
_entity.pdbx_description
1 polymer ?
#
loop_
_entity_poly.entity_id
_entity_poly.type
_entity_poly.pdbx_seq_one_letter_code
_entity_poly.pdbx_strand_id
1 'polypeptide(L)'
;MEVRVLKTKYPQGSERQIIYACTGRKINSSMLPADVGCIVDNCDTVISIYRAVCESTPLMRRVVTVTGDAVNKPRNLIVKTGTLYSELLEYVDGLKCQPEKVLSGGPMMGVAQTSLDVPVTKISSALLC
;
A
#
# COMPACT_ATOMS: atom_id res chain seq x y z
N MET A 1 5.61 -23.94 -3.77
CA MET A 1 4.83 -22.75 -3.34
C MET A 1 3.42 -23.20 -3.02
N GLU A 2 2.88 -22.87 -1.86
CA GLU A 2 1.49 -23.16 -1.48
C GLU A 2 0.65 -21.88 -1.65
N VAL A 3 -0.55 -22.02 -2.21
CA VAL A 3 -1.51 -20.92 -2.36
C VAL A 3 -2.68 -21.19 -1.42
N ARG A 4 -2.96 -20.27 -0.51
CA ARG A 4 -4.11 -20.34 0.38
C ARG A 4 -5.09 -19.21 0.08
N VAL A 5 -6.29 -19.56 -0.33
CA VAL A 5 -7.38 -18.63 -0.58
C VAL A 5 -8.07 -18.31 0.74
N LEU A 6 -8.04 -17.04 1.14
CA LEU A 6 -8.68 -16.56 2.36
C LEU A 6 -9.96 -15.78 2.00
N LYS A 7 -10.92 -15.77 2.92
CA LYS A 7 -12.14 -14.98 2.76
C LYS A 7 -11.81 -13.49 2.81
N THR A 8 -12.25 -12.74 1.82
CA THR A 8 -12.12 -11.28 1.79
C THR A 8 -12.98 -10.66 2.90
N LYS A 9 -12.34 -10.26 3.97
CA LYS A 9 -12.98 -9.65 5.14
C LYS A 9 -11.97 -8.79 5.90
N TYR A 10 -12.34 -7.57 6.24
CA TYR A 10 -11.53 -6.74 7.12
C TYR A 10 -11.58 -7.31 8.57
N PRO A 11 -10.47 -7.40 9.33
CA PRO A 11 -9.07 -7.03 8.99
C PRO A 11 -8.18 -8.21 8.56
N GLN A 12 -8.67 -9.13 7.72
CA GLN A 12 -7.96 -10.33 7.27
C GLN A 12 -6.56 -10.03 6.67
N GLY A 13 -6.38 -8.82 6.08
CA GLY A 13 -5.11 -8.35 5.56
C GLY A 13 -4.08 -7.91 6.61
N SER A 14 -4.47 -7.84 7.87
CA SER A 14 -3.54 -7.55 8.97
C SER A 14 -2.50 -8.67 9.11
N GLU A 15 -1.24 -8.30 9.33
CA GLU A 15 -0.10 -9.22 9.43
C GLU A 15 -0.35 -10.39 10.39
N ARG A 16 -0.82 -10.12 11.61
CA ARG A 16 -1.11 -11.15 12.62
C ARG A 16 -2.28 -12.05 12.21
N GLN A 17 -3.28 -11.50 11.55
CA GLN A 17 -4.44 -12.27 11.07
C GLN A 17 -4.05 -13.20 9.92
N ILE A 18 -3.23 -12.73 8.98
CA ILE A 18 -2.71 -13.54 7.87
C ILE A 18 -1.87 -14.70 8.41
N ILE A 19 -0.96 -14.45 9.37
CA ILE A 19 -0.14 -15.49 9.97
C ILE A 19 -1.01 -16.56 10.62
N TYR A 20 -1.98 -16.15 11.45
CA TYR A 20 -2.89 -17.07 12.09
C TYR A 20 -3.71 -17.88 11.07
N ALA A 21 -4.30 -17.22 10.09
CA ALA A 21 -5.12 -17.86 9.06
C ALA A 21 -4.34 -18.86 8.20
N CYS A 22 -3.07 -18.55 7.91
CA CYS A 22 -2.24 -19.40 7.04
C CYS A 22 -1.50 -20.50 7.80
N THR A 23 -1.14 -20.27 9.05
CA THR A 23 -0.23 -21.17 9.79
C THR A 23 -0.82 -21.74 11.08
N GLY A 24 -1.90 -21.16 11.60
CA GLY A 24 -2.44 -21.45 12.94
C GLY A 24 -1.60 -20.91 14.09
N ARG A 25 -0.47 -20.25 13.82
CA ARG A 25 0.43 -19.70 14.84
C ARG A 25 -0.13 -18.41 15.41
N LYS A 26 -0.08 -18.26 16.73
CA LYS A 26 -0.57 -17.08 17.43
C LYS A 26 0.59 -16.16 17.79
N ILE A 27 0.38 -14.86 17.61
CA ILE A 27 1.34 -13.80 17.92
C ILE A 27 0.73 -12.91 19.01
N ASN A 28 1.40 -12.79 20.14
CA ASN A 28 1.03 -11.88 21.22
C ASN A 28 1.44 -10.43 20.90
N SER A 29 0.98 -9.48 21.71
CA SER A 29 1.28 -8.05 21.48
C SER A 29 2.76 -7.70 21.55
N SER A 30 3.55 -8.45 22.31
CA SER A 30 5.00 -8.29 22.49
C SER A 30 5.85 -9.05 21.48
N MET A 31 5.26 -9.89 20.64
CA MET A 31 5.96 -10.73 19.67
C MET A 31 5.97 -10.11 18.27
N LEU A 32 7.04 -10.38 17.54
CA LEU A 32 7.16 -10.09 16.11
C LEU A 32 6.83 -11.34 15.27
N PRO A 33 6.45 -11.19 14.00
CA PRO A 33 6.24 -12.32 13.08
C PRO A 33 7.43 -13.28 13.02
N ALA A 34 8.65 -12.76 13.09
CA ALA A 34 9.88 -13.55 13.10
C ALA A 34 9.97 -14.53 14.28
N ASP A 35 9.41 -14.17 15.45
CA ASP A 35 9.42 -15.03 16.64
C ASP A 35 8.60 -16.31 16.45
N VAL A 36 7.67 -16.29 15.52
CA VAL A 36 6.89 -17.46 15.11
C VAL A 36 7.34 -18.02 13.76
N GLY A 37 8.52 -17.61 13.28
CA GLY A 37 9.12 -18.08 12.04
C GLY A 37 8.34 -17.65 10.78
N CYS A 38 7.77 -16.45 10.79
CA CYS A 38 7.02 -15.91 9.68
C CYS A 38 7.58 -14.55 9.26
N ILE A 39 7.49 -14.25 7.96
CA ILE A 39 7.68 -12.93 7.38
C ILE A 39 6.44 -12.65 6.53
N VAL A 40 5.89 -11.46 6.66
CA VAL A 40 4.72 -11.02 5.88
C VAL A 40 5.11 -9.81 5.05
N ASP A 41 4.99 -9.95 3.75
CA ASP A 41 5.28 -8.91 2.79
C ASP A 41 4.12 -8.68 1.83
N ASN A 42 3.98 -7.45 1.36
CA ASN A 42 3.08 -7.12 0.27
C ASN A 42 3.60 -7.77 -1.04
N CYS A 43 2.68 -8.25 -1.89
CA CYS A 43 3.04 -8.90 -3.15
C CYS A 43 3.88 -8.00 -4.08
N ASP A 44 3.61 -6.69 -4.11
CA ASP A 44 4.41 -5.72 -4.89
C ASP A 44 5.84 -5.59 -4.34
N THR A 45 6.01 -5.70 -3.01
CA THR A 45 7.34 -5.75 -2.38
C THR A 45 8.10 -7.01 -2.79
N VAL A 46 7.46 -8.17 -2.76
CA VAL A 46 8.08 -9.45 -3.18
C VAL A 46 8.50 -9.41 -4.65
N ILE A 47 7.63 -8.88 -5.53
CA ILE A 47 7.95 -8.68 -6.96
C ILE A 47 9.16 -7.73 -7.11
N SER A 48 9.20 -6.67 -6.34
CA SER A 48 10.29 -5.69 -6.39
C SER A 48 11.61 -6.27 -5.91
N ILE A 49 11.59 -7.12 -4.87
CA ILE A 49 12.76 -7.87 -4.39
C ILE A 49 13.27 -8.80 -5.49
N TYR A 50 12.38 -9.57 -6.12
CA TYR A 50 12.75 -10.45 -7.23
C TYR A 50 13.44 -9.67 -8.36
N ARG A 51 12.86 -8.55 -8.79
CA ARG A 51 13.43 -7.70 -9.84
C ARG A 51 14.79 -7.14 -9.46
N ALA A 52 14.93 -6.71 -8.21
CA ALA A 52 16.21 -6.17 -7.74
C ALA A 52 17.33 -7.24 -7.71
N VAL A 53 17.01 -8.44 -7.24
CA VAL A 53 17.99 -9.53 -7.08
C VAL A 53 18.27 -10.25 -8.41
N CYS A 54 17.24 -10.60 -9.17
CA CYS A 54 17.37 -11.42 -10.35
C CYS A 54 17.57 -10.62 -11.65
N GLU A 55 17.00 -9.40 -11.71
CA GLU A 55 17.02 -8.57 -12.91
C GLU A 55 17.89 -7.30 -12.73
N SER A 56 18.52 -7.12 -11.58
CA SER A 56 19.31 -5.91 -11.23
C SER A 56 18.54 -4.61 -11.43
N THR A 57 17.21 -4.68 -11.30
CA THR A 57 16.31 -3.53 -11.52
C THR A 57 15.85 -2.98 -10.17
N PRO A 58 16.33 -1.80 -9.75
CA PRO A 58 15.95 -1.22 -8.46
C PRO A 58 14.48 -0.75 -8.46
N LEU A 59 13.89 -0.65 -7.27
CA LEU A 59 12.53 -0.14 -7.09
C LEU A 59 12.47 1.36 -7.38
N MET A 60 12.07 1.70 -8.61
CA MET A 60 11.90 3.08 -9.09
C MET A 60 10.44 3.44 -9.40
N ARG A 61 9.54 2.47 -9.32
CA ARG A 61 8.11 2.65 -9.61
C ARG A 61 7.26 1.87 -8.62
N ARG A 62 6.11 2.45 -8.26
CA ARG A 62 5.12 1.81 -7.38
C ARG A 62 3.75 1.85 -8.03
N VAL A 63 2.92 0.86 -7.71
CA VAL A 63 1.48 0.96 -7.94
C VAL A 63 0.89 1.77 -6.79
N VAL A 64 0.27 2.90 -7.13
CA VAL A 64 -0.41 3.79 -6.17
C VAL A 64 -1.88 3.84 -6.53
N THR A 65 -2.74 3.54 -5.56
CA THR A 65 -4.19 3.67 -5.71
C THR A 65 -4.60 5.09 -5.36
N VAL A 66 -5.15 5.83 -6.31
CA VAL A 66 -5.75 7.15 -6.05
C VAL A 66 -7.27 6.96 -5.97
N THR A 67 -7.85 7.23 -4.81
CA THR A 67 -9.27 6.98 -4.54
C THR A 67 -9.81 7.90 -3.45
N GLY A 68 -11.08 7.78 -3.17
CA GLY A 68 -11.83 8.56 -2.18
C GLY A 68 -13.06 9.22 -2.78
N ASP A 69 -13.91 9.71 -1.90
CA ASP A 69 -15.19 10.31 -2.32
C ASP A 69 -14.99 11.61 -3.11
N ALA A 70 -13.87 12.31 -2.85
CA ALA A 70 -13.55 13.56 -3.53
C ALA A 70 -12.87 13.36 -4.89
N VAL A 71 -12.39 12.15 -5.24
CA VAL A 71 -11.67 11.90 -6.50
C VAL A 71 -12.63 11.71 -7.67
N ASN A 72 -12.38 12.40 -8.81
CA ASN A 72 -13.24 12.30 -9.99
C ASN A 72 -13.22 10.90 -10.61
N LYS A 73 -12.05 10.37 -10.90
CA LYS A 73 -11.86 9.06 -11.54
C LYS A 73 -10.88 8.20 -10.77
N PRO A 74 -11.32 7.48 -9.72
CA PRO A 74 -10.44 6.60 -8.96
C PRO A 74 -9.72 5.59 -9.85
N ARG A 75 -8.39 5.45 -9.67
CA ARG A 75 -7.55 4.55 -10.48
C ARG A 75 -6.35 4.03 -9.71
N ASN A 76 -5.82 2.91 -10.21
CA ASN A 76 -4.49 2.43 -9.88
C ASN A 76 -3.50 2.96 -10.92
N LEU A 77 -2.46 3.62 -10.48
CA LEU A 77 -1.44 4.24 -11.32
C LEU A 77 -0.08 3.59 -11.07
N ILE A 78 0.68 3.33 -12.13
CA ILE A 78 2.11 2.97 -12.01
C ILE A 78 2.89 4.28 -12.02
N VAL A 79 3.45 4.64 -10.88
CA VAL A 79 4.06 5.94 -10.63
C VAL A 79 5.55 5.80 -10.35
N LYS A 80 6.35 6.69 -10.87
CA LYS A 80 7.76 6.81 -10.50
C LYS A 80 7.88 7.38 -9.08
N THR A 81 8.86 6.91 -8.32
CA THR A 81 9.21 7.57 -7.04
C THR A 81 9.66 9.00 -7.31
N GLY A 82 9.20 9.94 -6.51
CA GLY A 82 9.46 11.36 -6.71
C GLY A 82 8.35 12.15 -7.42
N THR A 83 7.38 11.48 -8.08
CA THR A 83 6.19 12.14 -8.64
C THR A 83 5.36 12.75 -7.51
N LEU A 84 4.90 13.98 -7.66
CA LEU A 84 4.10 14.67 -6.64
C LEU A 84 2.67 14.15 -6.57
N TYR A 85 2.04 14.24 -5.40
CA TYR A 85 0.62 13.89 -5.26
C TYR A 85 -0.29 14.82 -6.05
N SER A 86 0.07 16.08 -6.23
CA SER A 86 -0.62 17.02 -7.12
C SER A 86 -0.69 16.48 -8.56
N GLU A 87 0.40 15.97 -9.10
CA GLU A 87 0.44 15.36 -10.44
C GLU A 87 -0.46 14.12 -10.52
N LEU A 88 -0.53 13.29 -9.45
CA LEU A 88 -1.42 12.12 -9.44
C LEU A 88 -2.89 12.53 -9.51
N LEU A 89 -3.27 13.63 -8.87
CA LEU A 89 -4.63 14.13 -8.93
C LEU A 89 -4.99 14.64 -10.33
N GLU A 90 -4.05 15.25 -11.04
CA GLU A 90 -4.26 15.64 -12.44
C GLU A 90 -4.58 14.42 -13.33
N TYR A 91 -3.88 13.30 -13.14
CA TYR A 91 -4.12 12.06 -13.88
C TYR A 91 -5.48 11.41 -13.63
N VAL A 92 -6.14 11.74 -12.54
CA VAL A 92 -7.48 11.25 -12.19
C VAL A 92 -8.56 12.31 -12.42
N ASP A 93 -8.28 13.30 -13.26
CA ASP A 93 -9.16 14.42 -13.61
C ASP A 93 -9.51 15.32 -12.40
N GLY A 94 -8.63 15.39 -11.43
CA GLY A 94 -8.77 16.24 -10.26
C GLY A 94 -9.78 15.77 -9.23
N LEU A 95 -10.20 16.69 -8.40
CA LEU A 95 -11.16 16.48 -7.32
C LEU A 95 -12.55 17.01 -7.71
N LYS A 96 -13.61 16.32 -7.27
CA LYS A 96 -15.00 16.74 -7.40
C LYS A 96 -15.35 17.86 -6.42
N CYS A 97 -14.76 17.79 -5.24
CA CYS A 97 -14.97 18.72 -4.15
C CYS A 97 -13.68 18.84 -3.33
N GLN A 98 -13.62 19.81 -2.47
CA GLN A 98 -12.51 19.93 -1.53
C GLN A 98 -12.61 18.81 -0.49
N PRO A 99 -11.58 17.92 -0.36
CA PRO A 99 -11.59 16.87 0.64
C PRO A 99 -11.38 17.45 2.03
N GLU A 100 -12.01 16.88 3.03
CA GLU A 100 -11.73 17.23 4.43
C GLU A 100 -10.33 16.80 4.84
N LYS A 101 -9.87 15.66 4.29
CA LYS A 101 -8.53 15.09 4.56
C LYS A 101 -7.99 14.43 3.31
N VAL A 102 -6.67 14.53 3.16
CA VAL A 102 -5.91 13.75 2.20
C VAL A 102 -4.97 12.83 2.97
N LEU A 103 -5.03 11.53 2.70
CA LEU A 103 -4.20 10.55 3.37
C LEU A 103 -3.22 9.91 2.39
N SER A 104 -1.95 9.90 2.76
CA SER A 104 -0.94 9.05 2.11
C SER A 104 -0.98 7.68 2.74
N GLY A 105 -1.46 6.69 2.01
CA GLY A 105 -1.72 5.33 2.50
C GLY A 105 -3.20 5.01 2.64
N GLY A 106 -3.50 3.89 3.29
CA GLY A 106 -4.87 3.44 3.52
C GLY A 106 -5.57 4.17 4.68
N PRO A 107 -6.89 4.01 4.82
CA PRO A 107 -7.70 4.75 5.80
C PRO A 107 -7.32 4.47 7.27
N MET A 108 -6.70 3.32 7.55
CA MET A 108 -6.34 2.92 8.92
C MET A 108 -4.91 3.27 9.32
N MET A 109 -3.97 3.21 8.39
CA MET A 109 -2.54 3.39 8.63
C MET A 109 -1.94 4.57 7.86
N GLY A 110 -2.74 5.25 7.05
CA GLY A 110 -2.31 6.39 6.26
C GLY A 110 -2.01 7.61 7.12
N VAL A 111 -1.12 8.46 6.61
CA VAL A 111 -0.71 9.71 7.26
C VAL A 111 -1.41 10.87 6.57
N ALA A 112 -2.08 11.73 7.36
CA ALA A 112 -2.72 12.92 6.83
C ALA A 112 -1.68 13.89 6.24
N GLN A 113 -1.97 14.39 5.05
CA GLN A 113 -1.13 15.32 4.31
C GLN A 113 -1.71 16.75 4.43
N THR A 114 -0.85 17.70 4.70
CA THR A 114 -1.19 19.13 4.73
C THR A 114 -0.90 19.82 3.40
N SER A 115 -0.14 19.18 2.53
CA SER A 115 0.20 19.65 1.19
C SER A 115 0.16 18.48 0.19
N LEU A 116 -0.10 18.81 -1.06
CA LEU A 116 -0.01 17.87 -2.19
C LEU A 116 1.36 17.92 -2.89
N ASP A 117 2.23 18.84 -2.51
CA ASP A 117 3.62 18.93 -3.00
C ASP A 117 4.54 17.96 -2.26
N VAL A 118 4.02 16.76 -2.01
CA VAL A 118 4.71 15.65 -1.36
C VAL A 118 4.97 14.57 -2.41
N PRO A 119 6.22 14.09 -2.52
CA PRO A 119 6.55 13.09 -3.52
C PRO A 119 6.11 11.68 -3.11
N VAL A 120 5.74 10.89 -4.10
CA VAL A 120 5.58 9.43 -3.96
C VAL A 120 6.91 8.83 -3.55
N THR A 121 6.91 8.05 -2.49
CA THR A 121 8.07 7.34 -1.96
C THR A 121 7.97 5.83 -2.22
N LYS A 122 9.00 5.09 -1.89
CA LYS A 122 9.03 3.62 -2.01
C LYS A 122 7.97 2.92 -1.15
N ILE A 123 7.44 3.58 -0.12
CA ILE A 123 6.40 3.04 0.77
C ILE A 123 4.99 3.56 0.45
N SER A 124 4.85 4.49 -0.49
CA SER A 124 3.55 5.04 -0.88
C SER A 124 2.74 3.98 -1.62
N SER A 125 1.56 3.65 -1.13
CA SER A 125 0.66 2.64 -1.70
C SER A 125 -0.69 3.20 -2.15
N ALA A 126 -1.13 4.30 -1.55
CA ALA A 126 -2.39 4.94 -1.88
C ALA A 126 -2.37 6.44 -1.59
N LEU A 127 -3.24 7.16 -2.27
CA LEU A 127 -3.66 8.53 -2.00
C LEU A 127 -5.18 8.51 -1.86
N LEU A 128 -5.69 8.81 -0.67
CA LEU A 128 -7.11 8.80 -0.34
C LEU A 128 -7.56 10.24 -0.06
N CYS A 129 -8.55 10.71 -0.82
CA CYS A 129 -9.13 12.07 -0.73
C CYS A 129 -10.63 12.02 -0.45
#